data_992043f0cb62147e89855fa0b0020cfb
#
_entry.id   992043f0cb62147e89855fa0b0020cfb
#
_cell.length_a   1.000
_cell.length_b   1.000
_cell.length_c   1.000
_cell.angle_alpha   90.00
_cell.angle_beta   90.00
_cell.angle_gamma   90.00
#
_symmetry.space_group_name_H-M   'P 1'
#
loop_
_entity.id
_entity.type
_entity.pdbx_description
1 polymer ?
#
loop_
_entity_poly.entity_id
_entity_poly.type
_entity_poly.pdbx_seq_one_letter_code
_entity_poly.pdbx_strand_id
1 'polypeptide(L)'
;MWIHLERYGYMNILFSANNNYVHCSKVFLYSICENHKENQIDFWLAYSDITEQGIGELQKVINLYPNKRLHLLRIDDSFAKKIKGETILPAETFYRILAIDLLPQNMDRILYLDVDMVIKGDISKIFDISLENHPFGVCEDMNANIACVDVHSSSRVPREKKYFNAGTLLMNLDYLRKNNCVDRILSRFLNEYQDFFYLDQDILNNEYYDSVLFIPWEKYNLHPSLYHLDLYAISDNAIKFANYNEMNNRCDDYDKR
;
A
#
# COMPACT_ATOMS: atom_id res chain seq x y z
N MET A 1 11.46 -27.00 22.68
CA MET A 1 11.85 -25.69 23.27
C MET A 1 12.17 -24.78 22.08
N TRP A 2 11.12 -24.13 21.54
CA TRP A 2 11.25 -23.19 20.43
C TRP A 2 11.73 -21.87 21.05
N ILE A 3 12.94 -21.46 20.69
CA ILE A 3 13.52 -20.19 21.09
C ILE A 3 12.63 -19.10 20.44
N HIS A 4 11.96 -18.31 21.23
CA HIS A 4 11.48 -16.98 20.84
C HIS A 4 12.72 -16.16 20.51
N LEU A 5 13.23 -16.32 19.28
CA LEU A 5 14.09 -15.30 18.68
C LEU A 5 13.27 -14.03 18.64
N GLU A 6 13.73 -13.06 19.38
CA GLU A 6 13.13 -11.73 19.48
C GLU A 6 12.72 -11.27 18.09
N ARG A 7 11.42 -10.96 17.89
CA ARG A 7 10.84 -10.46 16.63
C ARG A 7 11.38 -9.07 16.22
N TYR A 8 12.38 -8.58 16.92
CA TYR A 8 13.06 -7.33 16.64
C TYR A 8 13.99 -7.50 15.45
N GLY A 9 13.51 -7.15 14.26
CA GLY A 9 14.37 -7.07 13.10
C GLY A 9 13.95 -7.82 11.84
N TYR A 10 12.83 -8.59 11.85
CA TYR A 10 12.36 -9.30 10.68
C TYR A 10 11.10 -8.65 10.09
N MET A 11 11.14 -8.29 8.82
CA MET A 11 10.04 -7.65 8.11
C MET A 11 9.69 -8.40 6.82
N ASN A 12 8.41 -8.61 6.58
CA ASN A 12 7.89 -9.04 5.29
C ASN A 12 7.26 -7.84 4.58
N ILE A 13 7.75 -7.48 3.40
CA ILE A 13 7.27 -6.35 2.61
C ILE A 13 6.79 -6.85 1.26
N LEU A 14 5.52 -6.64 0.96
CA LEU A 14 4.90 -6.92 -0.33
C LEU A 14 4.89 -5.65 -1.17
N PHE A 15 5.18 -5.78 -2.44
CA PHE A 15 5.00 -4.73 -3.44
C PHE A 15 4.57 -5.32 -4.77
N SER A 16 3.93 -4.53 -5.61
CA SER A 16 3.53 -4.93 -6.96
C SER A 16 4.16 -4.02 -8.00
N ALA A 17 4.58 -4.59 -9.11
CA ALA A 17 5.16 -3.83 -10.22
C ALA A 17 4.93 -4.53 -11.56
N ASN A 18 5.01 -3.74 -12.62
CA ASN A 18 5.18 -4.20 -14.00
C ASN A 18 6.54 -3.74 -14.55
N ASN A 19 6.83 -4.10 -15.79
CA ASN A 19 8.13 -3.79 -16.40
C ASN A 19 8.44 -2.27 -16.44
N ASN A 20 7.42 -1.41 -16.56
CA ASN A 20 7.60 0.05 -16.60
C ASN A 20 8.02 0.62 -15.22
N TYR A 21 7.64 -0.07 -14.13
CA TYR A 21 7.93 0.35 -12.76
C TYR A 21 9.22 -0.24 -12.18
N VAL A 22 10.01 -0.98 -12.96
CA VAL A 22 11.31 -1.53 -12.49
C VAL A 22 12.25 -0.43 -11.97
N HIS A 23 12.29 0.74 -12.64
CA HIS A 23 13.11 1.86 -12.17
C HIS A 23 12.65 2.41 -10.81
N CYS A 24 11.35 2.64 -10.64
CA CYS A 24 10.78 3.09 -9.38
C CYS A 24 11.03 2.06 -8.28
N SER A 25 10.81 0.77 -8.59
CA SER A 25 11.04 -0.33 -7.65
C SER A 25 12.49 -0.40 -7.16
N LYS A 26 13.48 -0.08 -8.00
CA LYS A 26 14.89 -0.02 -7.56
C LYS A 26 15.10 1.07 -6.53
N VAL A 27 14.55 2.28 -6.75
CA VAL A 27 14.65 3.39 -5.79
C VAL A 27 13.93 3.04 -4.48
N PHE A 28 12.73 2.50 -4.58
CA PHE A 28 11.94 2.01 -3.45
C PHE A 28 12.72 1.00 -2.61
N LEU A 29 13.21 -0.10 -3.21
CA LEU A 29 13.98 -1.14 -2.52
C LEU A 29 15.26 -0.57 -1.89
N TYR A 30 16.00 0.26 -2.63
CA TYR A 30 17.21 0.88 -2.11
C TYR A 30 16.92 1.77 -0.90
N SER A 31 15.85 2.57 -0.95
CA SER A 31 15.46 3.46 0.16
C SER A 31 15.11 2.69 1.43
N ILE A 32 14.43 1.55 1.32
CA ILE A 32 14.15 0.67 2.46
C ILE A 32 15.44 0.06 2.99
N CYS A 33 16.25 -0.53 2.12
CA CYS A 33 17.48 -1.21 2.52
C CYS A 33 18.46 -0.28 3.24
N GLU A 34 18.60 0.98 2.76
CA GLU A 34 19.49 1.98 3.37
C GLU A 34 19.03 2.39 4.77
N ASN A 35 17.71 2.51 4.99
CA ASN A 35 17.18 2.89 6.30
C ASN A 35 17.08 1.72 7.29
N HIS A 36 17.27 0.45 6.81
CA HIS A 36 17.07 -0.75 7.61
C HIS A 36 18.25 -1.74 7.42
N LYS A 37 19.48 -1.25 7.43
CA LYS A 37 20.67 -2.07 7.12
C LYS A 37 20.78 -3.33 7.97
N GLU A 38 20.47 -3.23 9.25
CA GLU A 38 20.60 -4.33 10.21
C GLU A 38 19.39 -5.28 10.24
N ASN A 39 18.22 -4.84 9.72
CA ASN A 39 17.01 -5.65 9.75
C ASN A 39 17.07 -6.77 8.72
N GLN A 40 16.55 -7.93 9.04
CA GLN A 40 16.26 -8.96 8.04
C GLN A 40 14.95 -8.63 7.34
N ILE A 41 14.99 -8.53 5.99
CA ILE A 41 13.80 -8.20 5.20
C ILE A 41 13.62 -9.21 4.08
N ASP A 42 12.44 -9.79 4.01
CA ASP A 42 11.96 -10.55 2.87
C ASP A 42 11.00 -9.68 2.06
N PHE A 43 11.42 -9.34 0.83
CA PHE A 43 10.62 -8.63 -0.15
C PHE A 43 9.85 -9.62 -1.02
N TRP A 44 8.55 -9.37 -1.20
CA TRP A 44 7.66 -10.20 -1.98
C TRP A 44 7.15 -9.38 -3.16
N LEU A 45 7.61 -9.70 -4.38
CA LEU A 45 7.21 -9.03 -5.61
C LEU A 45 6.04 -9.76 -6.26
N ALA A 46 4.86 -9.14 -6.27
CA ALA A 46 3.71 -9.60 -7.03
C ALA A 46 3.76 -9.01 -8.46
N TYR A 47 3.82 -9.87 -9.48
CA TYR A 47 4.01 -9.44 -10.87
C TYR A 47 3.40 -10.42 -11.87
N SER A 48 3.16 -9.97 -13.11
CA SER A 48 2.79 -10.85 -14.23
C SER A 48 3.75 -10.75 -15.41
N ASP A 49 4.23 -9.55 -15.75
CA ASP A 49 4.89 -9.24 -17.02
C ASP A 49 6.29 -8.63 -16.91
N ILE A 50 6.92 -8.67 -15.72
CA ILE A 50 8.31 -8.21 -15.60
C ILE A 50 9.24 -9.19 -16.33
N THR A 51 10.11 -8.64 -17.18
CA THR A 51 11.11 -9.43 -17.90
C THR A 51 12.17 -10.00 -16.96
N GLU A 52 12.86 -11.08 -17.38
CA GLU A 52 14.00 -11.63 -16.63
C GLU A 52 15.09 -10.58 -16.37
N GLN A 53 15.32 -9.69 -17.34
CA GLN A 53 16.23 -8.56 -17.18
C GLN A 53 15.75 -7.63 -16.06
N GLY A 54 14.46 -7.28 -16.04
CA GLY A 54 13.86 -6.43 -15.00
C GLY A 54 14.01 -7.05 -13.62
N ILE A 55 13.68 -8.34 -13.47
CA ILE A 55 13.89 -9.09 -12.22
C ILE A 55 15.37 -9.08 -11.82
N GLY A 56 16.29 -9.30 -12.78
CA GLY A 56 17.72 -9.22 -12.53
C GLY A 56 18.20 -7.86 -12.03
N GLU A 57 17.61 -6.76 -12.52
CA GLU A 57 17.90 -5.40 -12.03
C GLU A 57 17.44 -5.21 -10.58
N LEU A 58 16.28 -5.72 -10.20
CA LEU A 58 15.81 -5.68 -8.81
C LEU A 58 16.70 -6.53 -7.90
N GLN A 59 17.06 -7.73 -8.35
CA GLN A 59 17.93 -8.64 -7.60
C GLN A 59 19.32 -8.03 -7.35
N LYS A 60 19.85 -7.24 -8.28
CA LYS A 60 21.13 -6.52 -8.08
C LYS A 60 21.05 -5.56 -6.89
N VAL A 61 19.93 -4.85 -6.71
CA VAL A 61 19.76 -3.96 -5.55
C VAL A 61 19.75 -4.78 -4.25
N ILE A 62 18.97 -5.85 -4.23
CA ILE A 62 18.85 -6.72 -3.05
C ILE A 62 20.20 -7.35 -2.66
N ASN A 63 20.98 -7.80 -3.64
CA ASN A 63 22.27 -8.44 -3.42
C ASN A 63 23.34 -7.51 -2.82
N LEU A 64 23.11 -6.19 -2.77
CA LEU A 64 23.97 -5.26 -2.03
C LEU A 64 23.88 -5.46 -0.50
N TYR A 65 22.84 -6.15 -0.02
CA TYR A 65 22.52 -6.30 1.40
C TYR A 65 22.36 -7.77 1.77
N PRO A 66 23.25 -8.35 2.59
CA PRO A 66 23.29 -9.80 2.84
C PRO A 66 22.07 -10.34 3.62
N ASN A 67 21.36 -9.47 4.32
CA ASN A 67 20.18 -9.80 5.13
C ASN A 67 18.84 -9.45 4.45
N LYS A 68 18.84 -9.24 3.13
CA LYS A 68 17.65 -8.99 2.32
C LYS A 68 17.44 -10.13 1.32
N ARG A 69 16.17 -10.45 1.04
CA ARG A 69 15.81 -11.47 0.04
C ARG A 69 14.66 -10.95 -0.83
N LEU A 70 14.64 -11.36 -2.09
CA LEU A 70 13.56 -11.11 -3.02
C LEU A 70 12.86 -12.42 -3.36
N HIS A 71 11.58 -12.50 -3.04
CA HIS A 71 10.68 -13.60 -3.42
C HIS A 71 9.78 -13.16 -4.56
N LEU A 72 9.54 -14.04 -5.51
CA LEU A 72 8.77 -13.75 -6.71
C LEU A 72 7.39 -14.43 -6.62
N LEU A 73 6.31 -13.64 -6.62
CA LEU A 73 4.94 -14.09 -6.66
C LEU A 73 4.36 -13.80 -8.06
N ARG A 74 4.41 -14.79 -8.92
CA ARG A 74 3.87 -14.64 -10.26
C ARG A 74 2.34 -14.73 -10.23
N ILE A 75 1.68 -13.65 -10.64
CA ILE A 75 0.23 -13.57 -10.78
C ILE A 75 -0.18 -14.16 -12.12
N ASP A 76 -1.26 -14.95 -12.14
CA ASP A 76 -1.77 -15.56 -13.37
C ASP A 76 -2.26 -14.49 -14.36
N ASP A 77 -1.74 -14.55 -15.58
CA ASP A 77 -2.10 -13.64 -16.68
C ASP A 77 -3.59 -13.69 -17.05
N SER A 78 -4.30 -14.78 -16.74
CA SER A 78 -5.74 -14.92 -17.04
C SER A 78 -6.56 -13.87 -16.28
N PHE A 79 -6.20 -13.59 -15.03
CA PHE A 79 -6.83 -12.53 -14.23
C PHE A 79 -6.48 -11.15 -14.77
N ALA A 80 -5.19 -10.89 -15.01
CA ALA A 80 -4.72 -9.63 -15.58
C ALA A 80 -5.39 -9.31 -16.92
N LYS A 81 -5.65 -10.32 -17.77
CA LYS A 81 -6.34 -10.16 -19.05
C LYS A 81 -7.82 -9.81 -18.89
N LYS A 82 -8.51 -10.37 -17.90
CA LYS A 82 -9.90 -10.01 -17.61
C LYS A 82 -10.02 -8.54 -17.20
N ILE A 83 -9.10 -8.06 -16.36
CA ILE A 83 -9.09 -6.65 -15.91
C ILE A 83 -8.67 -5.71 -17.04
N LYS A 84 -7.62 -6.02 -17.81
CA LYS A 84 -7.07 -5.15 -18.88
C LYS A 84 -8.07 -4.81 -19.97
N GLY A 85 -9.10 -5.62 -20.18
CA GLY A 85 -10.17 -5.31 -21.14
C GLY A 85 -11.25 -4.37 -20.62
N GLU A 86 -11.33 -4.16 -19.30
CA GLU A 86 -12.47 -3.55 -18.64
C GLU A 86 -12.15 -2.19 -17.99
N THR A 87 -10.86 -1.85 -17.78
CA THR A 87 -10.47 -0.64 -17.05
C THR A 87 -9.28 0.09 -17.69
N ILE A 88 -9.19 1.40 -17.40
CA ILE A 88 -8.04 2.25 -17.78
C ILE A 88 -6.87 2.04 -16.80
N LEU A 89 -7.15 1.57 -15.57
CA LEU A 89 -6.13 1.38 -14.54
C LEU A 89 -5.36 0.05 -14.72
N PRO A 90 -4.09 0.01 -14.31
CA PRO A 90 -3.27 -1.19 -14.43
C PRO A 90 -3.81 -2.34 -13.58
N ALA A 91 -3.81 -3.56 -14.10
CA ALA A 91 -4.21 -4.76 -13.36
C ALA A 91 -3.35 -4.99 -12.10
N GLU A 92 -2.15 -4.43 -12.10
CA GLU A 92 -1.17 -4.52 -11.03
C GLU A 92 -1.66 -3.93 -9.70
N THR A 93 -2.65 -3.03 -9.74
CA THR A 93 -3.29 -2.48 -8.51
C THR A 93 -3.99 -3.57 -7.69
N PHE A 94 -4.51 -4.61 -8.35
CA PHE A 94 -5.13 -5.76 -7.68
C PHE A 94 -4.13 -6.81 -7.19
N TYR A 95 -2.87 -6.76 -7.60
CA TYR A 95 -1.88 -7.77 -7.21
C TYR A 95 -1.62 -7.77 -5.71
N ARG A 96 -1.80 -6.63 -5.03
CA ARG A 96 -1.77 -6.54 -3.55
C ARG A 96 -2.78 -7.46 -2.87
N ILE A 97 -3.94 -7.68 -3.50
CA ILE A 97 -5.00 -8.55 -2.99
C ILE A 97 -4.75 -10.00 -3.41
N LEU A 98 -4.45 -10.24 -4.70
CA LEU A 98 -4.20 -11.58 -5.21
C LEU A 98 -3.01 -12.28 -4.55
N ALA A 99 -2.01 -11.51 -4.12
CA ALA A 99 -0.84 -12.04 -3.43
C ALA A 99 -1.19 -12.70 -2.09
N ILE A 100 -2.30 -12.34 -1.44
CA ILE A 100 -2.71 -12.89 -0.14
C ILE A 100 -2.77 -14.42 -0.17
N ASP A 101 -3.32 -14.99 -1.24
CA ASP A 101 -3.46 -16.46 -1.40
C ASP A 101 -2.16 -17.16 -1.84
N LEU A 102 -1.23 -16.39 -2.43
CA LEU A 102 0.06 -16.90 -2.91
C LEU A 102 1.16 -16.84 -1.83
N LEU A 103 0.99 -16.00 -0.82
CA LEU A 103 1.93 -15.88 0.29
C LEU A 103 1.93 -17.16 1.16
N PRO A 104 3.06 -17.50 1.81
CA PRO A 104 3.16 -18.67 2.70
C PRO A 104 2.03 -18.72 3.73
N GLN A 105 1.42 -19.92 3.89
CA GLN A 105 0.27 -20.08 4.79
C GLN A 105 0.58 -19.85 6.27
N ASN A 106 1.85 -19.99 6.66
CA ASN A 106 2.33 -19.73 8.02
C ASN A 106 2.71 -18.26 8.27
N MET A 107 2.54 -17.38 7.27
CA MET A 107 2.71 -15.94 7.41
C MET A 107 1.42 -15.32 7.89
N ASP A 108 1.45 -14.70 9.07
CA ASP A 108 0.29 -14.05 9.70
C ASP A 108 0.14 -12.58 9.30
N ARG A 109 1.24 -11.95 8.83
CA ARG A 109 1.29 -10.50 8.62
C ARG A 109 2.27 -10.12 7.53
N ILE A 110 1.92 -9.08 6.74
CA ILE A 110 2.78 -8.47 5.73
C ILE A 110 2.48 -6.98 5.61
N LEU A 111 3.48 -6.16 5.28
CA LEU A 111 3.31 -4.75 4.94
C LEU A 111 3.34 -4.60 3.43
N TYR A 112 2.22 -4.19 2.82
CA TYR A 112 2.20 -3.76 1.43
C TYR A 112 2.58 -2.28 1.32
N LEU A 113 3.44 -1.97 0.35
CA LEU A 113 3.83 -0.62 0.00
C LEU A 113 3.83 -0.44 -1.53
N ASP A 114 3.32 0.69 -2.01
CA ASP A 114 3.43 1.06 -3.42
C ASP A 114 4.90 1.39 -3.79
N VAL A 115 5.29 1.09 -5.03
CA VAL A 115 6.69 1.23 -5.49
C VAL A 115 7.10 2.65 -5.88
N ASP A 116 6.17 3.60 -5.90
CA ASP A 116 6.43 5.02 -6.12
C ASP A 116 6.73 5.79 -4.82
N MET A 117 6.94 5.06 -3.74
CA MET A 117 7.31 5.59 -2.43
C MET A 117 8.82 5.62 -2.22
N VAL A 118 9.30 6.60 -1.42
CA VAL A 118 10.67 6.67 -0.92
C VAL A 118 10.64 6.63 0.61
N ILE A 119 11.27 5.61 1.18
CA ILE A 119 11.35 5.45 2.63
C ILE A 119 12.52 6.28 3.17
N LYS A 120 12.22 7.20 4.10
CA LYS A 120 13.19 8.16 4.67
C LYS A 120 13.56 7.87 6.12
N GLY A 121 12.97 6.87 6.73
CA GLY A 121 13.19 6.56 8.14
C GLY A 121 12.81 5.14 8.50
N ASP A 122 12.82 4.84 9.79
CA ASP A 122 12.51 3.53 10.32
C ASP A 122 11.01 3.22 10.24
N ILE A 123 10.66 2.20 9.45
CA ILE A 123 9.29 1.66 9.35
C ILE A 123 9.10 0.36 10.15
N SER A 124 10.12 -0.15 10.84
CA SER A 124 10.03 -1.43 11.55
C SER A 124 8.92 -1.43 12.60
N LYS A 125 8.68 -0.29 13.24
CA LYS A 125 7.66 -0.12 14.28
C LYS A 125 6.22 -0.29 13.78
N ILE A 126 5.98 -0.28 12.47
CA ILE A 126 4.63 -0.58 11.94
C ILE A 126 4.26 -2.04 12.22
N PHE A 127 5.25 -2.92 12.31
CA PHE A 127 5.05 -4.34 12.61
C PHE A 127 4.72 -4.61 14.10
N ASP A 128 4.95 -3.64 14.98
CA ASP A 128 4.58 -3.74 16.40
C ASP A 128 3.09 -3.41 16.63
N ILE A 129 2.42 -2.84 15.64
CA ILE A 129 1.00 -2.48 15.74
C ILE A 129 0.15 -3.74 15.79
N SER A 130 -0.63 -3.90 16.87
CA SER A 130 -1.60 -5.00 16.95
C SER A 130 -2.80 -4.71 16.06
N LEU A 131 -3.07 -5.60 15.11
CA LEU A 131 -4.26 -5.50 14.26
C LEU A 131 -5.48 -6.18 14.90
N GLU A 132 -5.30 -7.06 15.89
CA GLU A 132 -6.37 -7.81 16.53
C GLU A 132 -7.34 -8.43 15.51
N ASN A 133 -8.58 -7.90 15.47
CA ASN A 133 -9.62 -8.35 14.55
C ASN A 133 -9.76 -7.43 13.31
N HIS A 134 -8.83 -6.50 13.09
CA HIS A 134 -8.84 -5.64 11.92
C HIS A 134 -8.16 -6.34 10.73
N PRO A 135 -8.74 -6.26 9.50
CA PRO A 135 -8.13 -6.80 8.29
C PRO A 135 -6.86 -6.06 7.90
N PHE A 136 -6.85 -4.74 8.12
CA PHE A 136 -5.77 -3.84 7.70
C PHE A 136 -5.48 -2.76 8.73
N GLY A 137 -4.19 -2.39 8.86
CA GLY A 137 -3.76 -1.08 9.35
C GLY A 137 -3.52 -0.17 8.14
N VAL A 138 -4.17 0.99 8.08
CA VAL A 138 -4.25 1.86 6.90
C VAL A 138 -3.96 3.32 7.23
N CYS A 139 -3.48 4.09 6.24
CA CYS A 139 -3.33 5.53 6.33
C CYS A 139 -4.53 6.25 5.71
N GLU A 140 -5.01 7.33 6.35
CA GLU A 140 -6.03 8.19 5.76
C GLU A 140 -5.52 8.82 4.46
N ASP A 141 -6.36 8.89 3.41
CA ASP A 141 -6.01 9.53 2.15
C ASP A 141 -6.19 11.05 2.22
N MET A 142 -5.17 11.73 2.71
CA MET A 142 -5.16 13.20 2.79
C MET A 142 -5.08 13.87 1.42
N ASN A 143 -4.55 13.17 0.39
CA ASN A 143 -4.48 13.73 -0.95
C ASN A 143 -5.87 13.84 -1.59
N ALA A 144 -6.75 12.86 -1.39
CA ALA A 144 -8.12 12.91 -1.86
C ALA A 144 -8.87 14.13 -1.28
N ASN A 145 -8.66 14.41 0.01
CA ASN A 145 -9.23 15.58 0.68
C ASN A 145 -8.71 16.91 0.09
N ILE A 146 -7.43 16.98 -0.29
CA ILE A 146 -6.79 18.18 -0.86
C ILE A 146 -7.16 18.38 -2.32
N ALA A 147 -7.20 17.30 -3.10
CA ALA A 147 -7.55 17.34 -4.52
C ALA A 147 -9.05 17.61 -4.76
N CYS A 148 -9.85 17.75 -3.72
CA CYS A 148 -11.30 17.96 -3.77
C CYS A 148 -12.03 16.87 -4.59
N VAL A 149 -11.48 15.67 -4.63
CA VAL A 149 -12.13 14.52 -5.27
C VAL A 149 -13.20 13.99 -4.33
N ASP A 150 -14.43 13.86 -4.83
CA ASP A 150 -15.52 13.27 -4.04
C ASP A 150 -15.40 11.74 -3.98
N VAL A 151 -14.40 11.27 -3.22
CA VAL A 151 -14.15 9.83 -3.01
C VAL A 151 -15.32 9.13 -2.32
N HIS A 152 -16.13 9.85 -1.55
CA HIS A 152 -17.32 9.29 -0.89
C HIS A 152 -18.43 8.92 -1.87
N SER A 153 -18.55 9.67 -2.97
CA SER A 153 -19.51 9.35 -4.03
C SER A 153 -19.08 8.10 -4.80
N SER A 154 -17.82 7.97 -5.20
CA SER A 154 -17.34 6.83 -5.95
C SER A 154 -17.22 5.56 -5.10
N SER A 155 -16.66 5.67 -3.88
CA SER A 155 -16.44 4.52 -3.00
C SER A 155 -17.67 4.08 -2.22
N ARG A 156 -18.73 4.89 -2.21
CA ARG A 156 -19.93 4.69 -1.37
C ARG A 156 -19.62 4.67 0.15
N VAL A 157 -18.47 5.18 0.57
CA VAL A 157 -18.14 5.37 1.99
C VAL A 157 -18.96 6.56 2.52
N PRO A 158 -19.65 6.44 3.68
CA PRO A 158 -20.36 7.57 4.26
C PRO A 158 -19.44 8.77 4.51
N ARG A 159 -19.95 9.99 4.29
CA ARG A 159 -19.14 11.23 4.38
C ARG A 159 -18.55 11.50 5.78
N GLU A 160 -19.18 10.97 6.81
CA GLU A 160 -18.71 11.03 8.20
C GLU A 160 -17.61 10.02 8.52
N LYS A 161 -17.30 9.12 7.59
CA LYS A 161 -16.25 8.10 7.72
C LYS A 161 -15.00 8.50 6.97
N LYS A 162 -13.86 8.06 7.48
CA LYS A 162 -12.58 8.28 6.82
C LYS A 162 -12.43 7.38 5.60
N TYR A 163 -11.82 7.93 4.56
CA TYR A 163 -11.38 7.22 3.38
C TYR A 163 -9.87 6.98 3.47
N PHE A 164 -9.40 5.76 3.21
CA PHE A 164 -7.99 5.42 3.35
C PHE A 164 -7.31 5.21 1.99
N ASN A 165 -6.01 5.49 1.97
CA ASN A 165 -5.14 5.23 0.83
C ASN A 165 -4.69 3.76 0.82
N ALA A 166 -4.74 3.11 -0.36
CA ALA A 166 -4.36 1.71 -0.52
C ALA A 166 -2.86 1.47 -0.76
N GLY A 167 -2.05 2.52 -0.83
CA GLY A 167 -0.60 2.43 -1.07
C GLY A 167 0.23 1.98 0.14
N THR A 168 -0.36 2.00 1.35
CA THR A 168 0.25 1.46 2.57
C THR A 168 -0.78 0.63 3.32
N LEU A 169 -0.59 -0.69 3.35
CA LEU A 169 -1.49 -1.63 4.02
C LEU A 169 -0.70 -2.59 4.90
N LEU A 170 -0.83 -2.46 6.22
CA LEU A 170 -0.40 -3.53 7.13
C LEU A 170 -1.51 -4.59 7.15
N MET A 171 -1.24 -5.75 6.58
CA MET A 171 -2.24 -6.79 6.33
C MET A 171 -2.24 -7.86 7.41
N ASN A 172 -3.41 -8.18 7.96
CA ASN A 172 -3.66 -9.34 8.81
C ASN A 172 -4.05 -10.53 7.92
N LEU A 173 -3.07 -11.33 7.51
CA LEU A 173 -3.27 -12.40 6.54
C LEU A 173 -4.19 -13.52 7.07
N ASP A 174 -4.14 -13.81 8.36
CA ASP A 174 -5.02 -14.80 8.99
C ASP A 174 -6.48 -14.37 8.91
N TYR A 175 -6.76 -13.09 9.23
CA TYR A 175 -8.10 -12.53 9.10
C TYR A 175 -8.59 -12.54 7.66
N LEU A 176 -7.75 -12.07 6.72
CA LEU A 176 -8.09 -11.90 5.31
C LEU A 176 -8.40 -13.24 4.64
N ARG A 177 -7.60 -14.27 4.90
CA ARG A 177 -7.80 -15.64 4.40
C ARG A 177 -9.05 -16.28 5.00
N LYS A 178 -9.22 -16.20 6.33
CA LYS A 178 -10.38 -16.74 7.03
C LYS A 178 -11.70 -16.18 6.53
N ASN A 179 -11.70 -14.91 6.08
CA ASN A 179 -12.89 -14.21 5.60
C ASN A 179 -13.00 -14.17 4.07
N ASN A 180 -12.22 -14.99 3.34
CA ASN A 180 -12.22 -15.08 1.87
C ASN A 180 -12.13 -13.70 1.18
N CYS A 181 -11.20 -12.86 1.67
CA CYS A 181 -11.06 -11.48 1.21
C CYS A 181 -10.84 -11.38 -0.30
N VAL A 182 -9.97 -12.23 -0.86
CA VAL A 182 -9.65 -12.23 -2.29
C VAL A 182 -10.91 -12.42 -3.12
N ASP A 183 -11.67 -13.50 -2.89
CA ASP A 183 -12.90 -13.80 -3.63
C ASP A 183 -13.94 -12.69 -3.51
N ARG A 184 -14.09 -12.11 -2.32
CA ARG A 184 -15.05 -11.02 -2.08
C ARG A 184 -14.70 -9.77 -2.87
N ILE A 185 -13.43 -9.33 -2.84
CA ILE A 185 -12.94 -8.16 -3.57
C ILE A 185 -13.05 -8.38 -5.08
N LEU A 186 -12.65 -9.57 -5.57
CA LEU A 186 -12.73 -9.92 -6.99
C LEU A 186 -14.17 -9.98 -7.49
N SER A 187 -15.08 -10.59 -6.71
CA SER A 187 -16.50 -10.63 -7.06
C SER A 187 -17.09 -9.23 -7.15
N ARG A 188 -16.76 -8.36 -6.19
CA ARG A 188 -17.22 -6.98 -6.19
C ARG A 188 -16.67 -6.21 -7.38
N PHE A 189 -15.37 -6.35 -7.68
CA PHE A 189 -14.77 -5.76 -8.86
C PHE A 189 -15.52 -6.15 -10.13
N LEU A 190 -15.71 -7.45 -10.39
CA LEU A 190 -16.35 -7.94 -11.62
C LEU A 190 -17.79 -7.45 -11.79
N ASN A 191 -18.49 -7.14 -10.70
CA ASN A 191 -19.89 -6.72 -10.75
C ASN A 191 -20.08 -5.19 -10.71
N GLU A 192 -19.12 -4.43 -10.18
CA GLU A 192 -19.33 -3.02 -9.80
C GLU A 192 -18.21 -2.09 -10.28
N TYR A 193 -17.20 -2.54 -11.05
CA TYR A 193 -16.00 -1.73 -11.37
C TYR A 193 -16.32 -0.39 -12.06
N GLN A 194 -17.43 -0.29 -12.80
CA GLN A 194 -17.82 0.93 -13.51
C GLN A 194 -18.22 2.08 -12.58
N ASP A 195 -18.56 1.77 -11.34
CA ASP A 195 -19.02 2.74 -10.35
C ASP A 195 -17.84 3.37 -9.57
N PHE A 196 -16.63 2.77 -9.62
CA PHE A 196 -15.49 3.17 -8.84
C PHE A 196 -14.50 4.02 -9.64
N PHE A 197 -14.04 5.13 -9.06
CA PHE A 197 -13.06 6.03 -9.66
C PHE A 197 -11.62 5.53 -9.43
N TYR A 198 -11.28 5.22 -8.17
CA TYR A 198 -9.98 4.66 -7.78
C TYR A 198 -10.01 3.13 -7.64
N LEU A 199 -10.84 2.44 -8.41
CA LEU A 199 -10.99 0.99 -8.52
C LEU A 199 -10.69 0.21 -7.23
N ASP A 200 -9.49 -0.36 -7.11
CA ASP A 200 -9.11 -1.21 -5.98
C ASP A 200 -9.14 -0.46 -4.65
N GLN A 201 -8.74 0.81 -4.61
CA GLN A 201 -8.81 1.63 -3.42
C GLN A 201 -10.26 1.90 -3.00
N ASP A 202 -11.15 2.24 -3.94
CA ASP A 202 -12.58 2.46 -3.68
C ASP A 202 -13.25 1.16 -3.19
N ILE A 203 -12.94 0.03 -3.82
CA ILE A 203 -13.48 -1.28 -3.44
C ILE A 203 -13.03 -1.65 -2.02
N LEU A 204 -11.75 -1.48 -1.70
CA LEU A 204 -11.23 -1.75 -0.36
C LEU A 204 -11.87 -0.86 0.68
N ASN A 205 -12.02 0.44 0.39
CA ASN A 205 -12.71 1.37 1.26
C ASN A 205 -14.17 0.99 1.45
N ASN A 206 -14.91 0.71 0.36
CA ASN A 206 -16.31 0.30 0.44
C ASN A 206 -16.51 -0.96 1.30
N GLU A 207 -15.59 -1.92 1.20
CA GLU A 207 -15.67 -3.18 1.92
C GLU A 207 -15.27 -3.08 3.39
N TYR A 208 -14.30 -2.20 3.72
CA TYR A 208 -13.61 -2.24 5.01
C TYR A 208 -13.57 -0.93 5.80
N TYR A 209 -14.20 0.19 5.35
CA TYR A 209 -14.08 1.51 6.01
C TYR A 209 -14.41 1.50 7.51
N ASP A 210 -15.29 0.63 7.98
CA ASP A 210 -15.68 0.50 9.40
C ASP A 210 -14.83 -0.50 10.19
N SER A 211 -14.00 -1.30 9.54
CA SER A 211 -13.27 -2.40 10.16
C SER A 211 -11.75 -2.27 10.13
N VAL A 212 -11.20 -1.24 9.50
CA VAL A 212 -9.76 -0.97 9.45
C VAL A 212 -9.25 -0.25 10.70
N LEU A 213 -7.96 -0.42 10.98
CA LEU A 213 -7.24 0.35 11.99
C LEU A 213 -6.48 1.49 11.32
N PHE A 214 -6.83 2.76 11.64
CA PHE A 214 -6.09 3.91 11.12
C PHE A 214 -4.76 4.09 11.84
N ILE A 215 -3.68 4.19 11.07
CA ILE A 215 -2.31 4.46 11.54
C ILE A 215 -1.87 5.86 11.05
N PRO A 216 -0.85 6.48 11.67
CA PRO A 216 -0.41 7.83 11.33
C PRO A 216 0.06 7.95 9.89
N TRP A 217 -0.71 8.63 9.04
CA TRP A 217 -0.39 8.86 7.63
C TRP A 217 0.84 9.75 7.45
N GLU A 218 1.08 10.70 8.34
CA GLU A 218 2.22 11.61 8.35
C GLU A 218 3.55 10.87 8.43
N LYS A 219 3.50 9.68 9.04
CA LYS A 219 4.67 8.84 9.26
C LYS A 219 4.82 7.77 8.18
N TYR A 220 3.72 7.17 7.74
CA TYR A 220 3.74 5.95 6.95
C TYR A 220 3.23 6.11 5.51
N ASN A 221 2.56 7.22 5.19
CA ASN A 221 2.07 7.48 3.82
C ASN A 221 1.90 8.98 3.54
N LEU A 222 2.98 9.74 3.64
CA LEU A 222 2.96 11.17 3.37
C LEU A 222 2.98 11.42 1.86
N HIS A 223 1.87 11.93 1.30
CA HIS A 223 1.77 12.25 -0.12
C HIS A 223 2.59 13.50 -0.47
N PRO A 224 3.35 13.52 -1.61
CA PRO A 224 4.20 14.64 -2.01
C PRO A 224 3.48 15.98 -2.17
N SER A 225 2.19 16.00 -2.57
CA SER A 225 1.41 17.23 -2.68
C SER A 225 1.28 17.98 -1.36
N LEU A 226 1.44 17.30 -0.23
CA LEU A 226 1.40 17.89 1.10
C LEU A 226 2.62 18.75 1.42
N TYR A 227 3.75 18.54 0.75
CA TYR A 227 4.94 19.38 0.90
C TYR A 227 4.75 20.82 0.38
N HIS A 228 3.76 21.06 -0.47
CA HIS A 228 3.43 22.40 -0.99
C HIS A 228 2.49 23.19 -0.07
N LEU A 229 1.92 22.53 0.92
CA LEU A 229 1.15 23.18 1.97
C LEU A 229 2.18 23.56 3.04
N ASP A 230 2.36 24.85 3.39
CA ASP A 230 3.31 25.34 4.42
C ASP A 230 3.26 24.41 5.66
N LEU A 231 3.95 23.29 5.57
CA LEU A 231 4.00 22.27 6.61
C LEU A 231 5.02 22.70 7.64
N TYR A 232 4.56 23.10 8.83
CA TYR A 232 5.45 23.49 9.91
C TYR A 232 6.04 22.27 10.59
N ALA A 233 7.36 22.29 10.65
CA ALA A 233 8.24 21.56 11.53
C ALA A 233 7.83 20.13 11.89
N ILE A 234 8.61 19.23 11.38
CA ILE A 234 8.69 17.86 11.91
C ILE A 234 9.27 17.97 13.33
N SER A 235 8.43 17.97 14.35
CA SER A 235 8.85 17.69 15.70
C SER A 235 8.45 16.25 16.02
N ASP A 236 9.39 15.46 16.46
CA ASP A 236 9.18 14.08 16.90
C ASP A 236 8.51 13.14 15.86
N ASN A 237 8.90 13.26 14.58
CA ASN A 237 8.37 12.48 13.46
C ASN A 237 6.89 12.73 13.11
N ALA A 238 6.29 13.83 13.55
CA ALA A 238 4.93 14.23 13.18
C ALA A 238 4.93 15.53 12.40
N ILE A 239 4.18 15.59 11.30
CA ILE A 239 3.91 16.81 10.55
C ILE A 239 2.69 17.48 11.16
N LYS A 240 2.83 18.74 11.58
CA LYS A 240 1.69 19.56 12.03
C LYS A 240 1.24 20.47 10.90
N PHE A 241 -0.02 20.44 10.53
CA PHE A 241 -0.61 21.40 9.61
C PHE A 241 -0.85 22.74 10.30
N ALA A 242 -0.53 23.84 9.63
CA ALA A 242 -0.72 25.17 10.17
C ALA A 242 -2.19 25.57 10.27
N ASN A 243 -3.05 25.10 9.33
CA ASN A 243 -4.46 25.47 9.36
C ASN A 243 -5.31 24.60 8.41
N TYR A 244 -6.24 23.82 8.95
CA TYR A 244 -7.19 23.03 8.18
C TYR A 244 -8.11 23.89 7.30
N ASN A 245 -8.40 25.14 7.72
CA ASN A 245 -9.24 26.07 6.97
C ASN A 245 -8.58 26.66 5.73
N GLU A 246 -7.23 26.72 5.67
CA GLU A 246 -6.51 27.15 4.47
C GLU A 246 -6.51 26.09 3.37
N MET A 247 -6.62 24.81 3.73
CA MET A 247 -6.76 23.71 2.77
C MET A 247 -8.11 23.79 2.04
N ASN A 248 -9.20 24.04 2.75
CA ASN A 248 -10.55 24.17 2.16
C ASN A 248 -10.69 25.40 1.25
N ASN A 249 -10.01 26.52 1.56
CA ASN A 249 -10.04 27.73 0.71
C ASN A 249 -9.31 27.55 -0.63
N ARG A 250 -8.39 26.58 -0.76
CA ARG A 250 -7.70 26.28 -2.04
C ARG A 250 -8.55 25.43 -2.99
N CYS A 251 -9.50 24.65 -2.47
CA CYS A 251 -10.45 23.90 -3.29
C CYS A 251 -11.34 24.83 -4.11
N ASP A 252 -11.77 25.97 -3.54
CA ASP A 252 -12.62 26.96 -4.20
C ASP A 252 -11.92 27.69 -5.37
N ASP A 253 -10.58 27.70 -5.40
CA ASP A 253 -9.79 28.35 -6.46
C ASP A 253 -9.49 27.43 -7.67
N TYR A 254 -9.59 26.11 -7.51
CA TYR A 254 -9.40 25.15 -8.60
C TYR A 254 -10.63 25.07 -9.54
N ASP A 255 -11.83 25.23 -9.01
CA ASP A 255 -13.08 25.24 -9.80
C ASP A 255 -13.27 26.51 -10.63
N LYS A 256 -12.40 27.53 -10.48
CA LYS A 256 -12.47 28.81 -11.21
C LYS A 256 -11.45 28.94 -12.35
N ARG A 257 -10.69 27.88 -12.67
CA ARG A 257 -9.73 27.85 -13.79
C ARG A 257 -10.12 26.78 -14.80
#